data_99876f1351550a1a4cad7af49be47deb
#
_entry.id   99876f1351550a1a4cad7af49be47deb
#
_cell.length_a   1.000
_cell.length_b   1.000
_cell.length_c   1.000
_cell.angle_alpha   90.00
_cell.angle_beta   90.00
_cell.angle_gamma   90.00
#
_symmetry.space_group_name_H-M   'P 1'
#
loop_
_entity.id
_entity.type
_entity.pdbx_description
1 polymer ?
#
loop_
_entity_poly.entity_id
_entity_poly.type
_entity_poly.pdbx_seq_one_letter_code
_entity_poly.pdbx_strand_id
1 'polypeptide(L)'
;MKALNLSIKNSDIVINLIGILYETRKQKFYNIHSSIPEAVAKICNESDVKKFIHVSAIGASENSKSLYQKSKNQGEVKALENFKNTVVIRPSVVCGTEDNFTNLFSKLSILPVIPVVGMNYKFQPILVTDVADAIVQAIETKGNEGKIYEIGGPKVISFGDMVKSILSTINKKRFVVDMPMPLAKIQSTITDFLPIPPILTRDQCEILSEADNVVSNSHLTLKDLDINPSDVEEAMKKWLWRYKDGGQFAKA
;
A
#
# COMPACT_ATOMS: atom_id res chain seq x y z
N MET A 1 -13.11 2.75 21.20
CA MET A 1 -12.41 3.77 22.03
C MET A 1 -11.90 3.20 23.35
N LYS A 2 -12.71 2.64 24.27
CA LYS A 2 -12.22 2.13 25.58
C LYS A 2 -11.16 1.04 25.46
N ALA A 3 -11.33 0.06 24.58
CA ALA A 3 -10.33 -1.01 24.33
C ALA A 3 -9.02 -0.44 23.74
N LEU A 4 -9.11 0.47 22.76
CA LEU A 4 -7.95 1.12 22.15
C LEU A 4 -7.14 1.90 23.19
N ASN A 5 -7.81 2.65 24.05
CA ASN A 5 -7.18 3.40 25.13
C ASN A 5 -6.42 2.49 26.10
N LEU A 6 -7.03 1.35 26.51
CA LEU A 6 -6.37 0.39 27.39
C LEU A 6 -5.13 -0.25 26.77
N SER A 7 -5.17 -0.54 25.46
CA SER A 7 -4.02 -1.13 24.76
C SER A 7 -2.85 -0.15 24.60
N ILE A 8 -3.13 1.13 24.37
CA ILE A 8 -2.09 2.15 24.12
C ILE A 8 -1.43 2.61 25.43
N LYS A 9 -2.18 2.79 26.52
CA LYS A 9 -1.69 3.38 27.77
C LYS A 9 -0.46 2.73 28.39
N ASN A 10 -0.23 1.46 28.12
CA ASN A 10 0.90 0.68 28.67
C ASN A 10 1.96 0.36 27.60
N SER A 11 1.95 1.09 26.47
CA SER A 11 2.87 0.86 25.37
C SER A 11 3.91 1.96 25.28
N ASP A 12 5.17 1.61 25.06
CA ASP A 12 6.23 2.57 24.75
C ASP A 12 6.12 3.09 23.31
N ILE A 13 5.76 2.20 22.40
CA ILE A 13 5.68 2.45 20.95
C ILE A 13 4.30 2.02 20.44
N VAL A 14 3.71 2.83 19.59
CA VAL A 14 2.45 2.52 18.90
C VAL A 14 2.69 2.53 17.40
N ILE A 15 2.22 1.47 16.71
CA ILE A 15 2.32 1.35 15.26
C ILE A 15 0.91 1.20 14.70
N ASN A 16 0.50 2.11 13.82
CA ASN A 16 -0.78 2.03 13.12
C ASN A 16 -0.61 1.51 11.69
N LEU A 17 -1.03 0.27 11.48
CA LEU A 17 -1.06 -0.40 10.16
C LEU A 17 -2.49 -0.47 9.58
N ILE A 18 -3.47 0.15 10.25
CA ILE A 18 -4.89 0.01 9.87
C ILE A 18 -5.16 0.79 8.58
N GLY A 19 -5.73 0.09 7.60
CA GLY A 19 -6.13 0.69 6.34
C GLY A 19 -7.11 -0.20 5.56
N ILE A 20 -7.83 0.41 4.64
CA ILE A 20 -8.73 -0.27 3.70
C ILE A 20 -8.45 0.25 2.28
N LEU A 21 -8.66 -0.60 1.28
CA LEU A 21 -8.44 -0.23 -0.15
C LEU A 21 -9.74 0.18 -0.86
N TYR A 22 -10.88 -0.06 -0.24
CA TYR A 22 -12.21 0.35 -0.73
C TYR A 22 -13.18 0.50 0.42
N GLU A 23 -14.20 1.31 0.21
CA GLU A 23 -15.25 1.51 1.19
C GLU A 23 -16.30 0.38 1.18
N THR A 24 -16.84 0.09 2.34
CA THR A 24 -18.02 -0.77 2.50
C THR A 24 -19.14 0.02 3.18
N ARG A 25 -20.31 -0.62 3.39
CA ARG A 25 -21.39 0.00 4.17
C ARG A 25 -20.95 0.35 5.60
N LYS A 26 -20.05 -0.46 6.21
CA LYS A 26 -19.60 -0.32 7.59
C LYS A 26 -18.27 0.41 7.75
N GLN A 27 -17.44 0.43 6.73
CA GLN A 27 -16.08 0.99 6.78
C GLN A 27 -15.95 2.10 5.73
N LYS A 28 -15.64 3.31 6.18
CA LYS A 28 -15.44 4.48 5.34
C LYS A 28 -14.00 4.95 5.43
N PHE A 29 -13.45 5.44 4.34
CA PHE A 29 -12.08 5.96 4.27
C PHE A 29 -11.82 6.98 5.37
N TYR A 30 -12.70 7.96 5.51
CA TYR A 30 -12.55 8.99 6.54
C TYR A 30 -12.45 8.39 7.96
N ASN A 31 -13.30 7.44 8.30
CA ASN A 31 -13.30 6.84 9.64
C ASN A 31 -12.01 6.06 9.91
N ILE A 32 -11.56 5.27 8.90
CA ILE A 32 -10.42 4.37 9.06
C ILE A 32 -9.10 5.12 8.91
N HIS A 33 -8.97 5.97 7.87
CA HIS A 33 -7.69 6.59 7.54
C HIS A 33 -7.48 7.94 8.22
N SER A 34 -8.53 8.60 8.75
CA SER A 34 -8.43 9.92 9.36
C SER A 34 -8.82 9.90 10.84
N SER A 35 -10.01 9.41 11.21
CA SER A 35 -10.46 9.46 12.59
C SER A 35 -9.71 8.49 13.53
N ILE A 36 -9.30 7.30 13.04
CA ILE A 36 -8.52 6.35 13.86
C ILE A 36 -7.12 6.90 14.15
N PRO A 37 -6.30 7.33 13.17
CA PRO A 37 -4.99 7.92 13.46
C PRO A 37 -5.07 9.12 14.41
N GLU A 38 -6.08 10.00 14.24
CA GLU A 38 -6.33 11.11 15.15
C GLU A 38 -6.55 10.64 16.58
N ALA A 39 -7.44 9.65 16.77
CA ALA A 39 -7.74 9.12 18.08
C ALA A 39 -6.52 8.43 18.72
N VAL A 40 -5.75 7.67 17.94
CA VAL A 40 -4.50 7.04 18.40
C VAL A 40 -3.50 8.09 18.85
N ALA A 41 -3.26 9.12 18.04
CA ALA A 41 -2.33 10.18 18.36
C ALA A 41 -2.71 10.96 19.64
N LYS A 42 -4.01 11.25 19.82
CA LYS A 42 -4.52 11.86 21.07
C LYS A 42 -4.24 11.01 22.29
N ILE A 43 -4.50 9.70 22.21
CA ILE A 43 -4.24 8.77 23.31
C ILE A 43 -2.73 8.67 23.57
N CYS A 44 -1.89 8.65 22.53
CA CYS A 44 -0.43 8.65 22.68
C CYS A 44 0.04 9.92 23.43
N ASN A 45 -0.53 11.08 23.10
CA ASN A 45 -0.21 12.34 23.75
C ASN A 45 -0.64 12.42 25.22
N GLU A 46 -1.71 11.68 25.57
CA GLU A 46 -2.23 11.57 26.95
C GLU A 46 -1.58 10.44 27.76
N SER A 47 -0.60 9.75 27.18
CA SER A 47 0.06 8.56 27.74
C SER A 47 1.57 8.71 27.64
N ASP A 48 2.32 7.80 28.30
CA ASP A 48 3.80 7.80 28.27
C ASP A 48 4.38 7.16 26.98
N VAL A 49 3.64 7.21 25.86
CA VAL A 49 4.09 6.70 24.57
C VAL A 49 5.26 7.54 24.06
N LYS A 50 6.35 6.88 23.69
CA LYS A 50 7.58 7.54 23.26
C LYS A 50 7.55 7.89 21.77
N LYS A 51 6.94 7.03 20.93
CA LYS A 51 6.86 7.23 19.49
C LYS A 51 5.61 6.58 18.88
N PHE A 52 5.03 7.24 17.88
CA PHE A 52 3.92 6.73 17.07
C PHE A 52 4.35 6.62 15.61
N ILE A 53 4.32 5.41 15.06
CA ILE A 53 4.56 5.17 13.63
C ILE A 53 3.21 5.02 12.92
N HIS A 54 2.94 5.92 11.98
CA HIS A 54 1.72 5.88 11.17
C HIS A 54 2.03 5.47 9.72
N VAL A 55 1.54 4.29 9.30
CA VAL A 55 1.72 3.82 7.93
C VAL A 55 0.61 4.35 7.04
N SER A 56 1.02 5.23 6.13
CA SER A 56 0.19 5.86 5.11
C SER A 56 0.40 5.21 3.73
N ALA A 57 0.49 6.00 2.65
CA ALA A 57 0.79 5.53 1.30
C ALA A 57 1.39 6.65 0.45
N ILE A 58 2.24 6.32 -0.52
CA ILE A 58 2.66 7.27 -1.57
C ILE A 58 1.43 7.82 -2.29
N GLY A 59 1.44 9.11 -2.58
CA GLY A 59 0.32 9.82 -3.20
C GLY A 59 -0.70 10.42 -2.23
N ALA A 60 -0.52 10.24 -0.90
CA ALA A 60 -1.35 10.92 0.09
C ALA A 60 -1.27 12.45 -0.10
N SER A 61 -2.40 13.07 -0.48
CA SER A 61 -2.48 14.50 -0.82
C SER A 61 -3.89 15.04 -0.61
N GLU A 62 -4.01 16.26 -0.11
CA GLU A 62 -5.30 16.96 -0.01
C GLU A 62 -5.89 17.30 -1.38
N ASN A 63 -5.02 17.49 -2.38
CA ASN A 63 -5.40 17.90 -3.74
C ASN A 63 -5.74 16.73 -4.66
N SER A 64 -5.55 15.46 -4.24
CA SER A 64 -5.91 14.28 -5.03
C SER A 64 -7.41 14.26 -5.36
N LYS A 65 -7.79 13.67 -6.48
CA LYS A 65 -9.20 13.34 -6.79
C LYS A 65 -9.67 12.08 -6.07
N SER A 66 -8.74 11.20 -5.67
CA SER A 66 -9.03 9.99 -4.93
C SER A 66 -9.38 10.28 -3.47
N LEU A 67 -10.52 9.76 -3.02
CA LEU A 67 -10.93 9.83 -1.61
C LEU A 67 -9.99 9.04 -0.68
N TYR A 68 -9.43 7.94 -1.19
CA TYR A 68 -8.42 7.17 -0.47
C TYR A 68 -7.19 8.03 -0.16
N GLN A 69 -6.59 8.66 -1.18
CA GLN A 69 -5.40 9.49 -1.01
C GLN A 69 -5.66 10.72 -0.12
N LYS A 70 -6.82 11.39 -0.30
CA LYS A 70 -7.25 12.48 0.58
C LYS A 70 -7.37 12.04 2.04
N SER A 71 -8.03 10.92 2.27
CA SER A 71 -8.24 10.41 3.64
C SER A 71 -6.94 10.00 4.31
N LYS A 72 -5.98 9.43 3.55
CA LYS A 72 -4.64 9.13 4.05
C LYS A 72 -3.91 10.40 4.47
N ASN A 73 -3.90 11.43 3.63
CA ASN A 73 -3.31 12.73 3.96
C ASN A 73 -3.94 13.35 5.21
N GLN A 74 -5.27 13.34 5.32
CA GLN A 74 -5.95 13.84 6.51
C GLN A 74 -5.54 13.10 7.78
N GLY A 75 -5.31 11.78 7.69
CA GLY A 75 -4.83 10.98 8.81
C GLY A 75 -3.42 11.35 9.24
N GLU A 76 -2.53 11.59 8.28
CA GLU A 76 -1.16 12.05 8.54
C GLU A 76 -1.16 13.41 9.27
N VAL A 77 -1.87 14.40 8.71
CA VAL A 77 -1.97 15.73 9.30
C VAL A 77 -2.46 15.66 10.73
N LYS A 78 -3.58 14.95 10.96
CA LYS A 78 -4.14 14.80 12.29
C LYS A 78 -3.25 14.04 13.26
N ALA A 79 -2.54 13.01 12.79
CA ALA A 79 -1.59 12.28 13.62
C ALA A 79 -0.43 13.19 14.08
N LEU A 80 0.15 13.95 13.15
CA LEU A 80 1.25 14.88 13.40
C LEU A 80 0.83 16.06 14.31
N GLU A 81 -0.38 16.60 14.13
CA GLU A 81 -0.91 17.69 14.94
C GLU A 81 -1.19 17.28 16.39
N ASN A 82 -1.65 16.03 16.60
CA ASN A 82 -2.06 15.58 17.93
C ASN A 82 -0.96 14.88 18.74
N PHE A 83 0.13 14.44 18.11
CA PHE A 83 1.27 13.85 18.81
C PHE A 83 2.58 14.16 18.09
N LYS A 84 3.43 14.99 18.70
CA LYS A 84 4.67 15.48 18.09
C LYS A 84 5.67 14.37 17.72
N ASN A 85 5.69 13.28 18.49
CA ASN A 85 6.59 12.15 18.27
C ASN A 85 6.02 11.14 17.25
N THR A 86 5.21 11.62 16.31
CA THR A 86 4.70 10.84 15.19
C THR A 86 5.72 10.79 14.05
N VAL A 87 5.94 9.61 13.49
CA VAL A 87 6.66 9.40 12.21
C VAL A 87 5.70 8.78 11.21
N VAL A 88 5.67 9.32 10.00
CA VAL A 88 4.82 8.82 8.92
C VAL A 88 5.66 8.03 7.93
N ILE A 89 5.20 6.85 7.56
CA ILE A 89 5.79 6.02 6.51
C ILE A 89 4.78 5.88 5.37
N ARG A 90 5.17 6.28 4.16
CA ARG A 90 4.40 6.17 2.93
C ARG A 90 5.01 5.10 2.01
N PRO A 91 4.61 3.84 2.09
CA PRO A 91 5.09 2.83 1.16
C PRO A 91 4.46 2.99 -0.23
N SER A 92 5.19 2.56 -1.25
CA SER A 92 4.64 2.19 -2.55
C SER A 92 3.84 0.88 -2.44
N VAL A 93 3.53 0.23 -3.55
CA VAL A 93 2.82 -1.07 -3.54
C VAL A 93 3.63 -2.10 -2.77
N VAL A 94 3.07 -2.58 -1.66
CA VAL A 94 3.72 -3.57 -0.80
C VAL A 94 3.45 -4.98 -1.33
N CYS A 95 4.51 -5.73 -1.55
CA CYS A 95 4.49 -7.10 -2.07
C CYS A 95 4.98 -8.09 -1.01
N GLY A 96 4.37 -9.27 -0.97
CA GLY A 96 4.73 -10.35 -0.06
C GLY A 96 3.87 -11.59 -0.27
N THR A 97 4.11 -12.62 0.53
CA THR A 97 3.43 -13.91 0.39
C THR A 97 1.90 -13.82 0.36
N GLU A 98 1.32 -12.87 1.11
CA GLU A 98 -0.12 -12.71 1.28
C GLU A 98 -0.66 -11.42 0.65
N ASP A 99 0.15 -10.74 -0.21
CA ASP A 99 -0.29 -9.50 -0.84
C ASP A 99 -1.49 -9.73 -1.77
N ASN A 100 -2.29 -8.68 -1.92
CA ASN A 100 -3.44 -8.73 -2.82
C ASN A 100 -3.07 -8.49 -4.29
N PHE A 101 -1.92 -7.87 -4.57
CA PHE A 101 -1.55 -7.46 -5.92
C PHE A 101 -0.97 -8.61 -6.74
N THR A 102 0.15 -9.21 -6.31
CA THR A 102 0.79 -10.30 -7.06
C THR A 102 -0.09 -11.56 -7.08
N ASN A 103 -0.78 -11.82 -5.98
CA ASN A 103 -1.72 -12.95 -5.89
C ASN A 103 -2.96 -12.78 -6.77
N LEU A 104 -3.50 -11.55 -6.90
CA LEU A 104 -4.64 -11.28 -7.79
C LEU A 104 -4.29 -11.59 -9.24
N PHE A 105 -3.19 -11.01 -9.76
CA PHE A 105 -2.79 -11.23 -11.15
C PHE A 105 -2.36 -12.66 -11.43
N SER A 106 -1.79 -13.35 -10.45
CA SER A 106 -1.53 -14.79 -10.54
C SER A 106 -2.82 -15.60 -10.66
N LYS A 107 -3.87 -15.28 -9.90
CA LYS A 107 -5.20 -15.91 -10.02
C LYS A 107 -5.86 -15.58 -11.36
N LEU A 108 -5.78 -14.33 -11.81
CA LEU A 108 -6.33 -13.91 -13.10
C LEU A 108 -5.64 -14.58 -14.29
N SER A 109 -4.46 -15.20 -14.10
CA SER A 109 -3.76 -15.95 -15.14
C SER A 109 -4.53 -17.19 -15.68
N ILE A 110 -5.65 -17.56 -15.07
CA ILE A 110 -6.58 -18.55 -15.63
C ILE A 110 -7.23 -18.03 -16.91
N LEU A 111 -7.39 -16.72 -17.05
CA LEU A 111 -7.96 -16.10 -18.24
C LEU A 111 -6.93 -16.03 -19.37
N PRO A 112 -7.30 -16.20 -20.63
CA PRO A 112 -6.38 -16.07 -21.76
C PRO A 112 -5.94 -14.63 -22.01
N VAL A 113 -6.78 -13.65 -21.62
CA VAL A 113 -6.54 -12.22 -21.76
C VAL A 113 -6.72 -11.56 -20.39
N ILE A 114 -5.75 -10.75 -19.98
CA ILE A 114 -5.76 -10.01 -18.71
C ILE A 114 -5.84 -8.51 -19.02
N PRO A 115 -6.99 -7.89 -18.78
CA PRO A 115 -7.12 -6.45 -18.92
C PRO A 115 -6.42 -5.74 -17.75
N VAL A 116 -5.62 -4.72 -18.07
CA VAL A 116 -4.93 -3.86 -17.10
C VAL A 116 -5.28 -2.42 -17.40
N VAL A 117 -5.73 -1.69 -16.41
CA VAL A 117 -6.04 -0.26 -16.52
C VAL A 117 -4.81 0.56 -16.18
N GLY A 118 -4.45 1.49 -17.04
CA GLY A 118 -3.27 2.34 -16.82
C GLY A 118 -1.97 1.54 -16.94
N MET A 119 -1.78 0.78 -18.02
CA MET A 119 -0.59 -0.05 -18.24
C MET A 119 0.74 0.70 -18.06
N ASN A 120 0.76 1.99 -18.37
CA ASN A 120 1.96 2.83 -18.27
C ASN A 120 2.14 3.50 -16.89
N TYR A 121 1.16 3.36 -15.98
CA TYR A 121 1.26 3.85 -14.62
C TYR A 121 2.42 3.16 -13.89
N LYS A 122 3.27 3.94 -13.23
CA LYS A 122 4.49 3.42 -12.63
C LYS A 122 4.32 3.22 -11.13
N PHE A 123 4.92 2.13 -10.67
CA PHE A 123 5.09 1.81 -9.27
C PHE A 123 6.57 1.71 -8.94
N GLN A 124 6.86 1.75 -7.65
CA GLN A 124 8.16 1.37 -7.10
C GLN A 124 7.96 0.29 -6.02
N PRO A 125 7.57 -0.95 -6.43
CA PRO A 125 7.12 -1.99 -5.51
C PRO A 125 8.16 -2.29 -4.43
N ILE A 126 7.71 -2.47 -3.19
CA ILE A 126 8.56 -2.74 -2.04
C ILE A 126 8.15 -4.05 -1.36
N LEU A 127 9.11 -4.80 -0.82
CA LEU A 127 8.81 -5.99 -0.02
C LEU A 127 8.25 -5.60 1.35
N VAL A 128 7.31 -6.42 1.84
CA VAL A 128 6.75 -6.26 3.19
C VAL A 128 7.82 -6.35 4.28
N THR A 129 8.89 -7.11 4.06
CA THR A 129 10.05 -7.19 4.96
C THR A 129 10.78 -5.86 5.06
N ASP A 130 11.04 -5.20 3.91
CA ASP A 130 11.72 -3.91 3.88
C ASP A 130 10.85 -2.80 4.51
N VAL A 131 9.51 -2.91 4.41
CA VAL A 131 8.59 -2.03 5.14
C VAL A 131 8.70 -2.26 6.65
N ALA A 132 8.79 -3.52 7.09
CA ALA A 132 8.96 -3.85 8.50
C ALA A 132 10.30 -3.33 9.04
N ASP A 133 11.38 -3.51 8.29
CA ASP A 133 12.70 -2.98 8.64
C ASP A 133 12.67 -1.45 8.72
N ALA A 134 11.98 -0.77 7.79
CA ALA A 134 11.82 0.69 7.82
C ALA A 134 11.05 1.15 9.08
N ILE A 135 10.04 0.41 9.51
CA ILE A 135 9.31 0.69 10.76
C ILE A 135 10.24 0.55 11.96
N VAL A 136 11.02 -0.52 12.03
CA VAL A 136 11.98 -0.77 13.13
C VAL A 136 13.04 0.32 13.17
N GLN A 137 13.67 0.63 12.04
CA GLN A 137 14.67 1.70 11.95
C GLN A 137 14.08 3.07 12.30
N ALA A 138 12.84 3.36 11.86
CA ALA A 138 12.18 4.61 12.23
C ALA A 138 11.89 4.72 13.73
N ILE A 139 11.67 3.60 14.43
CA ILE A 139 11.52 3.56 15.89
C ILE A 139 12.85 3.91 16.57
N GLU A 140 13.96 3.32 16.11
CA GLU A 140 15.28 3.45 16.70
C GLU A 140 15.96 4.81 16.38
N THR A 141 15.67 5.38 15.22
CA THR A 141 16.23 6.66 14.78
C THR A 141 15.77 7.80 15.67
N LYS A 142 16.72 8.54 16.23
CA LYS A 142 16.46 9.74 17.02
C LYS A 142 16.36 10.97 16.11
N GLY A 143 15.53 11.95 16.49
CA GLY A 143 15.41 13.23 15.76
C GLY A 143 14.60 13.12 14.47
N ASN A 144 13.86 12.04 14.29
CA ASN A 144 12.97 11.84 13.14
C ASN A 144 11.49 12.13 13.45
N GLU A 145 11.19 12.68 14.60
CA GLU A 145 9.85 13.08 15.01
C GLU A 145 9.29 14.13 14.04
N GLY A 146 8.04 13.97 13.63
CA GLY A 146 7.38 14.81 12.62
C GLY A 146 7.83 14.56 11.18
N LYS A 147 8.69 13.58 10.93
CA LYS A 147 9.19 13.29 9.57
C LYS A 147 8.28 12.34 8.82
N ILE A 148 8.33 12.48 7.49
CA ILE A 148 7.64 11.62 6.53
C ILE A 148 8.69 10.92 5.68
N TYR A 149 8.58 9.59 5.58
CA TYR A 149 9.42 8.74 4.74
C TYR A 149 8.58 8.17 3.60
N GLU A 150 8.97 8.42 2.34
CA GLU A 150 8.44 7.71 1.19
C GLU A 150 9.36 6.54 0.87
N ILE A 151 8.82 5.32 0.91
CA ILE A 151 9.61 4.12 0.77
C ILE A 151 9.16 3.27 -0.42
N GLY A 152 10.11 2.89 -1.25
CA GLY A 152 9.92 2.07 -2.44
C GLY A 152 11.08 1.11 -2.64
N GLY A 153 10.85 0.08 -3.45
CA GLY A 153 11.88 -0.87 -3.82
C GLY A 153 12.97 -0.27 -4.72
N PRO A 154 13.93 -1.09 -5.17
CA PRO A 154 15.08 -0.60 -5.95
C PRO A 154 14.73 -0.21 -7.38
N LYS A 155 13.58 -0.64 -7.90
CA LYS A 155 13.19 -0.45 -9.31
C LYS A 155 11.84 0.24 -9.45
N VAL A 156 11.74 1.14 -10.40
CA VAL A 156 10.48 1.67 -10.91
C VAL A 156 10.04 0.80 -12.08
N ILE A 157 8.81 0.29 -12.04
CA ILE A 157 8.26 -0.60 -13.06
C ILE A 157 6.85 -0.13 -13.47
N SER A 158 6.50 -0.28 -14.76
CA SER A 158 5.13 -0.01 -15.21
C SER A 158 4.16 -1.10 -14.73
N PHE A 159 2.88 -0.75 -14.60
CA PHE A 159 1.84 -1.72 -14.21
C PHE A 159 1.80 -2.91 -15.18
N GLY A 160 1.82 -2.62 -16.48
CA GLY A 160 1.83 -3.66 -17.50
C GLY A 160 3.03 -4.59 -17.40
N ASP A 161 4.23 -4.06 -17.16
CA ASP A 161 5.43 -4.87 -17.05
C ASP A 161 5.47 -5.65 -15.73
N MET A 162 4.95 -5.11 -14.64
CA MET A 162 4.80 -5.86 -13.39
C MET A 162 3.87 -7.07 -13.57
N VAL A 163 2.74 -6.91 -14.28
CA VAL A 163 1.84 -8.04 -14.58
C VAL A 163 2.53 -9.08 -15.47
N LYS A 164 3.28 -8.66 -16.49
CA LYS A 164 4.08 -9.58 -17.34
C LYS A 164 5.15 -10.31 -16.52
N SER A 165 5.82 -9.63 -15.58
CA SER A 165 6.82 -10.23 -14.70
C SER A 165 6.19 -11.29 -13.78
N ILE A 166 5.00 -11.03 -13.21
CA ILE A 166 4.23 -12.02 -12.45
C ILE A 166 3.92 -13.25 -13.31
N LEU A 167 3.38 -13.04 -14.52
CA LEU A 167 3.05 -14.13 -15.45
C LEU A 167 4.27 -14.96 -15.83
N SER A 168 5.39 -14.31 -16.11
CA SER A 168 6.67 -14.98 -16.38
C SER A 168 7.12 -15.84 -15.20
N THR A 169 7.03 -15.30 -13.98
CA THR A 169 7.41 -16.02 -12.75
C THR A 169 6.60 -17.31 -12.55
N ILE A 170 5.33 -17.31 -12.94
CA ILE A 170 4.45 -18.50 -12.83
C ILE A 170 4.40 -19.35 -14.11
N ASN A 171 5.26 -19.07 -15.09
CA ASN A 171 5.34 -19.76 -16.39
C ASN A 171 4.02 -19.74 -17.18
N LYS A 172 3.26 -18.64 -17.13
CA LYS A 172 2.00 -18.48 -17.88
C LYS A 172 2.17 -17.48 -19.02
N LYS A 173 1.84 -17.89 -20.24
CA LYS A 173 1.78 -17.00 -21.41
C LYS A 173 0.33 -16.51 -21.58
N ARG A 174 0.09 -15.23 -21.32
CA ARG A 174 -1.22 -14.57 -21.43
C ARG A 174 -1.09 -13.25 -22.17
N PHE A 175 -2.15 -12.85 -22.84
CA PHE A 175 -2.23 -11.51 -23.45
C PHE A 175 -2.57 -10.51 -22.37
N VAL A 176 -1.67 -9.54 -22.13
CA VAL A 176 -1.92 -8.40 -21.26
C VAL A 176 -2.32 -7.24 -22.16
N VAL A 177 -3.53 -6.73 -21.98
CA VAL A 177 -4.10 -5.69 -22.84
C VAL A 177 -4.47 -4.46 -22.02
N ASP A 178 -4.25 -3.29 -22.60
CA ASP A 178 -4.64 -2.03 -21.96
C ASP A 178 -6.17 -1.87 -22.01
N MET A 179 -6.77 -1.66 -20.85
CA MET A 179 -8.19 -1.34 -20.74
C MET A 179 -8.36 0.18 -20.70
N PRO A 180 -9.04 0.78 -21.67
CA PRO A 180 -9.29 2.22 -21.66
C PRO A 180 -9.99 2.69 -20.39
N MET A 181 -9.52 3.79 -19.79
CA MET A 181 -10.03 4.34 -18.54
C MET A 181 -11.57 4.55 -18.51
N PRO A 182 -12.23 5.00 -19.60
CA PRO A 182 -13.69 5.10 -19.60
C PRO A 182 -14.40 3.76 -19.38
N LEU A 183 -13.91 2.68 -19.98
CA LEU A 183 -14.46 1.33 -19.79
C LEU A 183 -14.24 0.84 -18.36
N ALA A 184 -13.07 1.09 -17.81
CA ALA A 184 -12.74 0.77 -16.43
C ALA A 184 -13.67 1.48 -15.43
N LYS A 185 -13.97 2.76 -15.64
CA LYS A 185 -14.92 3.53 -14.82
C LYS A 185 -16.36 3.01 -14.93
N ILE A 186 -16.79 2.55 -16.09
CA ILE A 186 -18.10 1.90 -16.25
C ILE A 186 -18.13 0.58 -15.51
N GLN A 187 -17.14 -0.28 -15.70
CA GLN A 187 -17.02 -1.58 -15.02
C GLN A 187 -17.02 -1.40 -13.49
N SER A 188 -16.21 -0.49 -12.95
CA SER A 188 -16.13 -0.25 -11.52
C SER A 188 -17.46 0.22 -10.92
N THR A 189 -18.22 1.03 -11.67
CA THR A 189 -19.57 1.46 -11.25
C THR A 189 -20.52 0.27 -11.14
N ILE A 190 -20.47 -0.68 -12.07
CA ILE A 190 -21.32 -1.88 -12.05
C ILE A 190 -20.94 -2.77 -10.86
N THR A 191 -19.63 -2.96 -10.61
CA THR A 191 -19.16 -3.82 -9.53
C THR A 191 -19.47 -3.26 -8.13
N ASP A 192 -19.62 -1.95 -7.97
CA ASP A 192 -20.00 -1.31 -6.71
C ASP A 192 -21.41 -1.75 -6.22
N PHE A 193 -22.28 -2.22 -7.13
CA PHE A 193 -23.60 -2.75 -6.78
C PHE A 193 -23.61 -4.25 -6.46
N LEU A 194 -22.51 -4.97 -6.71
CA LEU A 194 -22.42 -6.39 -6.46
C LEU A 194 -21.96 -6.68 -5.02
N PRO A 195 -22.46 -7.72 -4.35
CA PRO A 195 -22.06 -8.09 -2.99
C PRO A 195 -20.73 -8.88 -2.96
N ILE A 196 -19.79 -8.55 -3.83
CA ILE A 196 -18.46 -9.16 -3.94
C ILE A 196 -17.37 -8.08 -3.80
N PRO A 197 -16.19 -8.44 -3.29
CA PRO A 197 -15.07 -7.50 -3.27
C PRO A 197 -14.75 -7.01 -4.70
N PRO A 198 -14.67 -5.69 -4.94
CA PRO A 198 -14.37 -5.18 -6.26
C PRO A 198 -12.92 -5.49 -6.66
N ILE A 199 -12.70 -5.92 -7.91
CA ILE A 199 -11.36 -6.08 -8.48
C ILE A 199 -10.73 -4.71 -8.72
N LEU A 200 -11.55 -3.75 -9.15
CA LEU A 200 -11.15 -2.36 -9.40
C LEU A 200 -12.29 -1.44 -8.94
N THR A 201 -11.97 -0.39 -8.19
CA THR A 201 -12.92 0.61 -7.74
C THR A 201 -12.82 1.89 -8.57
N ARG A 202 -13.87 2.73 -8.53
CA ARG A 202 -13.82 4.07 -9.15
C ARG A 202 -12.70 4.91 -8.56
N ASP A 203 -12.48 4.84 -7.26
CA ASP A 203 -11.43 5.58 -6.58
C ASP A 203 -10.03 5.15 -7.04
N GLN A 204 -9.81 3.84 -7.26
CA GLN A 204 -8.58 3.33 -7.86
C GLN A 204 -8.38 3.80 -9.31
N CYS A 205 -9.46 3.98 -10.09
CA CYS A 205 -9.35 4.60 -11.41
C CYS A 205 -8.88 6.06 -11.33
N GLU A 206 -9.30 6.81 -10.31
CA GLU A 206 -8.78 8.19 -10.09
C GLU A 206 -7.29 8.16 -9.73
N ILE A 207 -6.84 7.24 -8.85
CA ILE A 207 -5.42 7.07 -8.52
C ILE A 207 -4.59 6.79 -9.78
N LEU A 208 -5.03 5.84 -10.62
CA LEU A 208 -4.33 5.47 -11.85
C LEU A 208 -4.34 6.58 -12.94
N SER A 209 -5.15 7.62 -12.75
CA SER A 209 -5.23 8.79 -13.64
C SER A 209 -4.39 9.97 -13.17
N GLU A 210 -3.81 9.89 -11.98
CA GLU A 210 -2.98 10.93 -11.36
C GLU A 210 -1.48 10.59 -11.48
N ALA A 211 -0.68 11.10 -10.55
CA ALA A 211 0.76 10.89 -10.53
C ALA A 211 1.13 9.43 -10.21
N ASP A 212 2.26 8.99 -10.75
CA ASP A 212 2.85 7.68 -10.51
C ASP A 212 3.07 7.40 -9.00
N ASN A 213 3.00 6.14 -8.60
CA ASN A 213 3.25 5.69 -7.24
C ASN A 213 4.75 5.41 -7.01
N VAL A 214 5.56 6.45 -7.13
CA VAL A 214 7.02 6.41 -7.07
C VAL A 214 7.50 7.35 -5.99
N VAL A 215 8.59 6.97 -5.30
CA VAL A 215 9.25 7.81 -4.29
C VAL A 215 9.64 9.15 -4.88
N SER A 216 9.28 10.23 -4.21
CA SER A 216 9.63 11.61 -4.59
C SER A 216 10.93 12.07 -3.92
N ASN A 217 11.51 13.15 -4.47
CA ASN A 217 12.68 13.78 -3.86
C ASN A 217 12.32 14.77 -2.73
N SER A 218 11.04 14.89 -2.38
CA SER A 218 10.55 15.87 -1.40
C SER A 218 10.49 15.35 0.03
N HIS A 219 10.63 14.04 0.21
CA HIS A 219 10.57 13.38 1.51
C HIS A 219 11.81 12.52 1.77
N LEU A 220 12.00 12.11 3.02
CA LEU A 220 13.00 11.12 3.40
C LEU A 220 12.67 9.75 2.77
N THR A 221 13.68 8.91 2.62
CA THR A 221 13.58 7.63 1.91
C THR A 221 14.19 6.50 2.74
N LEU A 222 14.23 5.28 2.20
CA LEU A 222 14.93 4.14 2.83
C LEU A 222 16.43 4.41 3.06
N LYS A 223 17.05 5.24 2.23
CA LYS A 223 18.47 5.61 2.39
C LYS A 223 18.71 6.38 3.69
N ASP A 224 17.75 7.20 4.11
CA ASP A 224 17.83 7.97 5.35
C ASP A 224 17.59 7.09 6.60
N LEU A 225 17.23 5.81 6.39
CA LEU A 225 17.12 4.75 7.39
C LEU A 225 18.22 3.68 7.26
N ASP A 226 19.24 3.91 6.42
CA ASP A 226 20.32 2.96 6.13
C ASP A 226 19.82 1.60 5.60
N ILE A 227 18.69 1.59 4.86
CA ILE A 227 18.10 0.38 4.30
C ILE A 227 18.32 0.32 2.79
N ASN A 228 18.87 -0.80 2.34
CA ASN A 228 18.96 -1.16 0.93
C ASN A 228 17.79 -2.08 0.58
N PRO A 229 16.81 -1.63 -0.24
CA PRO A 229 15.62 -2.42 -0.52
C PRO A 229 15.93 -3.62 -1.40
N SER A 230 15.22 -4.71 -1.15
CA SER A 230 15.32 -5.97 -1.89
C SER A 230 14.50 -5.92 -3.20
N ASP A 231 14.94 -6.71 -4.19
CA ASP A 231 14.24 -6.80 -5.49
C ASP A 231 12.98 -7.66 -5.36
N VAL A 232 11.82 -7.03 -5.63
CA VAL A 232 10.51 -7.71 -5.57
C VAL A 232 10.38 -8.80 -6.63
N GLU A 233 10.93 -8.59 -7.86
CA GLU A 233 10.84 -9.57 -8.94
C GLU A 233 11.60 -10.87 -8.61
N GLU A 234 12.73 -10.76 -7.92
CA GLU A 234 13.46 -11.92 -7.42
C GLU A 234 12.74 -12.58 -6.24
N ALA A 235 12.26 -11.78 -5.31
CA ALA A 235 11.63 -12.29 -4.10
C ALA A 235 10.29 -13.00 -4.36
N MET A 236 9.48 -12.50 -5.31
CA MET A 236 8.15 -13.07 -5.59
C MET A 236 8.21 -14.52 -6.10
N LYS A 237 9.35 -14.98 -6.62
CA LYS A 237 9.58 -16.39 -6.99
C LYS A 237 9.39 -17.32 -5.79
N LYS A 238 9.63 -16.83 -4.54
CA LYS A 238 9.53 -17.61 -3.30
C LYS A 238 8.10 -17.95 -2.91
N TRP A 239 7.10 -17.24 -3.41
CA TRP A 239 5.70 -17.51 -3.05
C TRP A 239 4.77 -17.72 -4.25
N LEU A 240 5.12 -17.21 -5.47
CA LEU A 240 4.28 -17.37 -6.64
C LEU A 240 4.39 -18.76 -7.28
N TRP A 241 5.37 -19.60 -6.89
CA TRP A 241 5.49 -20.98 -7.36
C TRP A 241 4.17 -21.77 -7.24
N ARG A 242 3.34 -21.47 -6.23
CA ARG A 242 2.04 -22.09 -5.99
C ARG A 242 1.01 -21.91 -7.12
N TYR A 243 1.24 -20.94 -8.01
CA TYR A 243 0.40 -20.66 -9.17
C TYR A 243 0.94 -21.27 -10.48
N LYS A 244 2.10 -21.90 -10.45
CA LYS A 244 2.62 -22.70 -11.58
C LYS A 244 1.78 -23.96 -11.77
N ASP A 245 1.73 -24.47 -13.00
CA ASP A 245 1.14 -25.79 -13.24
C ASP A 245 1.92 -26.86 -12.46
N GLY A 246 1.23 -27.67 -11.68
CA GLY A 246 1.83 -28.63 -10.75
C GLY A 246 2.18 -28.06 -9.39
N GLY A 247 2.11 -26.75 -9.17
CA GLY A 247 2.40 -26.11 -7.88
C GLY A 247 3.78 -26.49 -7.33
N GLN A 248 3.85 -27.04 -6.11
CA GLN A 248 5.11 -27.51 -5.49
C GLN A 248 5.76 -28.70 -6.22
N PHE A 249 5.02 -29.38 -7.07
CA PHE A 249 5.52 -30.50 -7.90
C PHE A 249 5.85 -30.07 -9.33
N ALA A 250 5.77 -28.77 -9.65
CA ALA A 250 6.15 -28.26 -10.96
C ALA A 250 7.64 -28.55 -11.20
N LYS A 251 7.94 -29.22 -12.31
CA LYS A 251 9.33 -29.38 -12.76
C LYS A 251 9.90 -27.99 -13.09
N ALA A 252 11.12 -27.77 -12.65
CA ALA A 252 11.87 -26.54 -12.89
C ALA A 252 12.04 -26.28 -14.39
#